data_600093f8e5c04486451b2d8400e55ee3
#
_entry.id   600093f8e5c04486451b2d8400e55ee3
#
_cell.length_a   1.000
_cell.length_b   1.000
_cell.length_c   1.000
_cell.angle_alpha   90.00
_cell.angle_beta   90.00
_cell.angle_gamma   90.00
#
_symmetry.space_group_name_H-M   'P 1'
#
loop_
_entity.id
_entity.type
_entity.pdbx_description
1 polymer ?
#
loop_
_entity_poly.entity_id
_entity_poly.type
_entity_poly.pdbx_seq_one_letter_code
_entity_poly.pdbx_strand_id
1 'polypeptide(L)'
;MNCSIQYPVRRNTILLGLSLVLLSGVLQLGVAVATITLVLVTGIESILGLGPAIFLAAGAFAALPAGRLMDRIGRVPVIAGGFGIGAAGCCLIALGCAIDNAVLVIAGFVAFGAMNGSVLLARTAAADMYPEDRRARAISYVLFGALFGAALGPLVFRPLFAGKDLELDTLVIPWLAAAVMALGGLAVALLIRPDPRTIALELHAAESPNRPHAPPAPVSEILRRPGVPSAVIAALASFAVMVGVMNLTGYIVVGHNHEQADVFTVISLHIVGMYALVLVIGALIDRVGRKPSLVTGLVIMAVSTIMLVWAESILWTSVSLLLLGLGWNISYVAATAELVSHASPLERGRLIGTTDLAAGLLGAGLALLGGVAYTEWGVAAVAIGATVAVVAPARAILFARRPAAAPEPV
;
A
#
# COMPACT_ATOMS: atom_id res chain seq x y z
N MET A 1 4.55 -21.66 -37.34
CA MET A 1 4.81 -20.20 -37.37
C MET A 1 4.52 -19.65 -35.97
N ASN A 2 5.54 -19.58 -35.10
CA ASN A 2 5.41 -18.95 -33.78
C ASN A 2 5.50 -17.43 -33.96
N CYS A 3 4.37 -16.79 -34.19
CA CYS A 3 4.27 -15.35 -34.07
C CYS A 3 4.23 -15.06 -32.56
N SER A 4 5.41 -14.92 -31.92
CA SER A 4 5.49 -14.43 -30.55
C SER A 4 5.01 -12.98 -30.57
N ILE A 5 3.76 -12.76 -30.19
CA ILE A 5 3.23 -11.40 -30.00
C ILE A 5 4.08 -10.76 -28.90
N GLN A 6 4.96 -9.84 -29.29
CA GLN A 6 5.83 -9.14 -28.37
C GLN A 6 5.03 -8.01 -27.75
N TYR A 7 4.44 -8.27 -26.58
CA TYR A 7 3.72 -7.24 -25.83
C TYR A 7 4.67 -6.15 -25.32
N PRO A 8 4.24 -4.88 -25.25
CA PRO A 8 5.05 -3.78 -24.75
C PRO A 8 5.11 -3.79 -23.20
N VAL A 9 5.51 -4.94 -22.61
CA VAL A 9 5.55 -5.16 -21.17
C VAL A 9 6.37 -4.08 -20.45
N ARG A 10 7.55 -3.75 -20.97
CA ARG A 10 8.41 -2.71 -20.40
C ARG A 10 7.71 -1.34 -20.36
N ARG A 11 7.07 -0.93 -21.45
CA ARG A 11 6.32 0.33 -21.53
C ARG A 11 5.18 0.34 -20.50
N ASN A 12 4.38 -0.71 -20.47
CA ASN A 12 3.25 -0.81 -19.53
C ASN A 12 3.72 -0.82 -18.08
N THR A 13 4.85 -1.47 -17.77
CA THR A 13 5.45 -1.44 -16.42
C THR A 13 5.89 -0.03 -16.03
N ILE A 14 6.50 0.72 -16.94
CA ILE A 14 6.88 2.12 -16.69
C ILE A 14 5.65 2.98 -16.46
N LEU A 15 4.58 2.82 -17.26
CA LEU A 15 3.33 3.57 -17.08
C LEU A 15 2.64 3.24 -15.76
N LEU A 16 2.64 1.97 -15.32
CA LEU A 16 2.16 1.59 -13.99
C LEU A 16 3.03 2.20 -12.89
N GLY A 17 4.35 2.24 -13.06
CA GLY A 17 5.26 2.93 -12.14
C GLY A 17 4.97 4.42 -12.06
N LEU A 18 4.77 5.10 -13.18
CA LEU A 18 4.37 6.51 -13.23
C LEU A 18 3.01 6.76 -12.56
N SER A 19 2.07 5.81 -12.67
CA SER A 19 0.81 5.88 -11.92
C SER A 19 1.07 5.88 -10.42
N LEU A 20 2.03 5.06 -9.93
CA LEU A 20 2.41 5.06 -8.50
C LEU A 20 3.18 6.33 -8.09
N VAL A 21 3.98 6.94 -8.99
CA VAL A 21 4.58 8.27 -8.74
C VAL A 21 3.48 9.29 -8.44
N LEU A 22 2.48 9.37 -9.31
CA LEU A 22 1.40 10.34 -9.17
C LEU A 22 0.50 10.05 -7.98
N LEU A 23 0.15 8.77 -7.74
CA LEU A 23 -0.58 8.37 -6.53
C LEU A 23 0.16 8.80 -5.28
N SER A 24 1.44 8.41 -5.14
CA SER A 24 2.24 8.70 -3.95
C SER A 24 2.42 10.21 -3.75
N GLY A 25 2.60 10.97 -4.85
CA GLY A 25 2.67 12.44 -4.78
C GLY A 25 1.39 13.07 -4.23
N VAL A 26 0.23 12.63 -4.73
CA VAL A 26 -1.08 13.10 -4.24
C VAL A 26 -1.30 12.73 -2.77
N LEU A 27 -0.89 11.50 -2.37
CA LEU A 27 -1.02 11.03 -0.98
C LEU A 27 -0.21 11.89 0.00
N GLN A 28 0.92 12.47 -0.41
CA GLN A 28 1.71 13.35 0.46
C GLN A 28 0.92 14.57 0.93
N LEU A 29 0.07 15.15 0.08
CA LEU A 29 -0.83 16.22 0.52
C LEU A 29 -1.82 15.72 1.59
N GLY A 30 -2.46 14.57 1.34
CA GLY A 30 -3.40 13.99 2.30
C GLY A 30 -2.74 13.74 3.66
N VAL A 31 -1.55 13.14 3.68
CA VAL A 31 -0.79 12.91 4.93
C VAL A 31 -0.45 14.25 5.63
N ALA A 32 -0.08 15.28 4.87
CA ALA A 32 0.34 16.56 5.43
C ALA A 32 -0.82 17.37 6.02
N VAL A 33 -1.99 17.40 5.36
CA VAL A 33 -3.04 18.38 5.70
C VAL A 33 -4.42 17.79 5.97
N ALA A 34 -4.66 16.47 5.82
CA ALA A 34 -6.00 15.91 6.02
C ALA A 34 -6.56 16.17 7.42
N THR A 35 -5.71 16.01 8.45
CA THR A 35 -6.09 16.29 9.84
C THR A 35 -6.48 17.76 10.02
N ILE A 36 -5.63 18.67 9.57
CA ILE A 36 -5.85 20.12 9.71
C ILE A 36 -7.08 20.57 8.91
N THR A 37 -7.25 20.04 7.69
CA THR A 37 -8.44 20.35 6.86
C THR A 37 -9.73 20.01 7.59
N LEU A 38 -9.79 18.84 8.24
CA LEU A 38 -10.99 18.40 8.95
C LEU A 38 -11.24 19.24 10.21
N VAL A 39 -10.20 19.56 10.97
CA VAL A 39 -10.30 20.40 12.18
C VAL A 39 -10.78 21.80 11.82
N LEU A 40 -10.20 22.42 10.78
CA LEU A 40 -10.57 23.77 10.36
C LEU A 40 -12.03 23.86 9.91
N VAL A 41 -12.52 22.86 9.14
CA VAL A 41 -13.89 22.88 8.62
C VAL A 41 -14.94 22.47 9.67
N THR A 42 -14.56 21.77 10.74
CA THR A 42 -15.50 21.33 11.79
C THR A 42 -15.44 22.17 13.04
N GLY A 43 -14.32 22.89 13.26
CA GLY A 43 -14.04 23.59 14.51
C GLY A 43 -13.80 22.67 15.72
N ILE A 44 -13.62 21.36 15.49
CA ILE A 44 -13.52 20.35 16.56
C ILE A 44 -12.07 19.82 16.63
N GLU A 45 -11.30 20.25 17.63
CA GLU A 45 -9.92 19.82 17.80
C GLU A 45 -9.77 18.35 18.25
N SER A 46 -10.76 17.79 18.96
CA SER A 46 -10.71 16.42 19.48
C SER A 46 -10.73 15.33 18.39
N ILE A 47 -10.97 15.67 17.11
CA ILE A 47 -11.05 14.73 15.99
C ILE A 47 -9.77 14.65 15.14
N LEU A 48 -8.61 15.06 15.68
CA LEU A 48 -7.32 15.12 14.97
C LEU A 48 -6.99 13.86 14.16
N GLY A 49 -7.28 12.68 14.68
CA GLY A 49 -7.03 11.41 13.98
C GLY A 49 -8.08 11.00 12.94
N LEU A 50 -9.22 11.68 12.87
CA LEU A 50 -10.36 11.23 12.07
C LEU A 50 -10.14 11.37 10.57
N GLY A 51 -9.45 12.43 10.12
CA GLY A 51 -9.15 12.62 8.69
C GLY A 51 -8.35 11.45 8.09
N PRO A 52 -7.17 11.11 8.65
CA PRO A 52 -6.43 9.92 8.26
C PRO A 52 -7.23 8.62 8.40
N ALA A 53 -8.05 8.46 9.45
CA ALA A 53 -8.86 7.26 9.66
C ALA A 53 -9.92 7.08 8.56
N ILE A 54 -10.63 8.15 8.17
CA ILE A 54 -11.60 8.12 7.05
C ILE A 54 -10.91 7.69 5.76
N PHE A 55 -9.79 8.30 5.44
CA PHE A 55 -9.00 7.99 4.26
C PHE A 55 -8.54 6.52 4.22
N LEU A 56 -7.94 6.03 5.31
CA LEU A 56 -7.46 4.65 5.41
C LEU A 56 -8.61 3.63 5.32
N ALA A 57 -9.69 3.87 6.05
CA ALA A 57 -10.87 3.00 6.02
C ALA A 57 -11.50 2.97 4.62
N ALA A 58 -11.70 4.14 4.00
CA ALA A 58 -12.25 4.22 2.65
C ALA A 58 -11.38 3.48 1.63
N GLY A 59 -10.04 3.60 1.74
CA GLY A 59 -9.10 2.86 0.90
C GLY A 59 -9.21 1.34 1.09
N ALA A 60 -9.29 0.89 2.33
CA ALA A 60 -9.47 -0.52 2.66
C ALA A 60 -10.79 -1.07 2.09
N PHE A 61 -11.90 -0.38 2.32
CA PHE A 61 -13.21 -0.79 1.79
C PHE A 61 -13.28 -0.75 0.27
N ALA A 62 -12.60 0.19 -0.39
CA ALA A 62 -12.55 0.29 -1.85
C ALA A 62 -11.72 -0.83 -2.51
N ALA A 63 -10.70 -1.36 -1.84
CA ALA A 63 -9.80 -2.37 -2.40
C ALA A 63 -10.54 -3.64 -2.83
N LEU A 64 -11.54 -4.10 -2.06
CA LEU A 64 -12.31 -5.30 -2.38
C LEU A 64 -13.18 -5.16 -3.64
N PRO A 65 -14.06 -4.16 -3.78
CA PRO A 65 -14.83 -3.96 -5.00
C PRO A 65 -13.93 -3.65 -6.21
N ALA A 66 -12.85 -2.86 -6.02
CA ALA A 66 -11.87 -2.59 -7.07
C ALA A 66 -11.20 -3.88 -7.55
N GLY A 67 -10.76 -4.75 -6.66
CA GLY A 67 -10.17 -6.04 -7.01
C GLY A 67 -11.14 -6.94 -7.79
N ARG A 68 -12.40 -7.04 -7.34
CA ARG A 68 -13.45 -7.79 -8.05
C ARG A 68 -13.75 -7.22 -9.44
N LEU A 69 -13.73 -5.89 -9.55
CA LEU A 69 -13.98 -5.21 -10.81
C LEU A 69 -12.81 -5.41 -11.78
N MET A 70 -11.56 -5.38 -11.28
CA MET A 70 -10.35 -5.72 -12.06
C MET A 70 -10.45 -7.11 -12.71
N ASP A 71 -10.98 -8.09 -12.01
CA ASP A 71 -11.14 -9.43 -12.53
C ASP A 71 -12.23 -9.53 -13.62
N ARG A 72 -13.21 -8.61 -13.60
CA ARG A 72 -14.33 -8.58 -14.56
C ARG A 72 -14.04 -7.77 -15.80
N ILE A 73 -13.64 -6.51 -15.64
CA ILE A 73 -13.52 -5.52 -16.74
C ILE A 73 -12.09 -5.20 -17.16
N GLY A 74 -11.08 -5.70 -16.42
CA GLY A 74 -9.67 -5.43 -16.68
C GLY A 74 -9.01 -4.52 -15.62
N ARG A 75 -7.69 -4.39 -15.74
CA ARG A 75 -6.87 -3.67 -14.75
C ARG A 75 -6.91 -2.16 -14.99
N VAL A 76 -6.78 -1.77 -16.26
CA VAL A 76 -6.71 -0.37 -16.67
C VAL A 76 -7.97 0.42 -16.32
N PRO A 77 -9.21 -0.06 -16.59
CA PRO A 77 -10.41 0.70 -16.27
C PRO A 77 -10.55 0.99 -14.78
N VAL A 78 -10.11 0.05 -13.92
CA VAL A 78 -10.21 0.22 -12.46
C VAL A 78 -9.16 1.20 -11.93
N ILE A 79 -7.92 1.12 -12.41
CA ILE A 79 -6.86 2.07 -12.04
C ILE A 79 -7.25 3.48 -12.49
N ALA A 80 -7.69 3.62 -13.75
CA ALA A 80 -8.14 4.90 -14.32
C ALA A 80 -9.36 5.46 -13.55
N GLY A 81 -10.36 4.60 -13.29
CA GLY A 81 -11.53 4.96 -12.49
C GLY A 81 -11.18 5.39 -11.07
N GLY A 82 -10.21 4.72 -10.44
CA GLY A 82 -9.68 5.11 -9.14
C GLY A 82 -9.10 6.52 -9.15
N PHE A 83 -8.28 6.87 -10.13
CA PHE A 83 -7.77 8.24 -10.29
C PHE A 83 -8.88 9.25 -10.57
N GLY A 84 -9.89 8.91 -11.39
CA GLY A 84 -11.05 9.77 -11.63
C GLY A 84 -11.83 10.07 -10.37
N ILE A 85 -12.10 9.04 -9.54
CA ILE A 85 -12.74 9.19 -8.23
C ILE A 85 -11.89 10.06 -7.31
N GLY A 86 -10.57 9.86 -7.30
CA GLY A 86 -9.65 10.67 -6.50
C GLY A 86 -9.61 12.13 -6.92
N ALA A 87 -9.58 12.41 -8.23
CA ALA A 87 -9.64 13.78 -8.74
C ALA A 87 -10.93 14.49 -8.32
N ALA A 88 -12.08 13.80 -8.47
CA ALA A 88 -13.37 14.31 -7.98
C ALA A 88 -13.34 14.52 -6.46
N GLY A 89 -12.75 13.60 -5.70
CA GLY A 89 -12.57 13.72 -4.25
C GLY A 89 -11.75 14.95 -3.86
N CYS A 90 -10.62 15.19 -4.52
CA CYS A 90 -9.81 16.39 -4.28
C CYS A 90 -10.58 17.69 -4.62
N CYS A 91 -11.38 17.70 -5.69
CA CYS A 91 -12.25 18.82 -6.02
C CYS A 91 -13.34 19.03 -4.97
N LEU A 92 -13.94 17.95 -4.43
CA LEU A 92 -14.92 18.03 -3.35
C LEU A 92 -14.31 18.62 -2.08
N ILE A 93 -13.07 18.21 -1.71
CA ILE A 93 -12.37 18.78 -0.56
C ILE A 93 -12.09 20.26 -0.79
N ALA A 94 -11.57 20.64 -1.98
CA ALA A 94 -11.31 22.04 -2.34
C ALA A 94 -12.60 22.88 -2.24
N LEU A 95 -13.71 22.38 -2.80
CA LEU A 95 -15.01 23.05 -2.72
C LEU A 95 -15.49 23.14 -1.27
N GLY A 96 -15.38 22.07 -0.48
CA GLY A 96 -15.75 22.05 0.93
C GLY A 96 -14.94 23.04 1.76
N CYS A 97 -13.65 23.22 1.46
CA CYS A 97 -12.82 24.27 2.07
C CYS A 97 -13.30 25.68 1.66
N ALA A 98 -13.62 25.89 0.37
CA ALA A 98 -14.01 27.20 -0.15
C ALA A 98 -15.37 27.70 0.38
N ILE A 99 -16.30 26.79 0.73
CA ILE A 99 -17.64 27.13 1.23
C ILE A 99 -17.88 26.70 2.68
N ASP A 100 -16.81 26.33 3.40
CA ASP A 100 -16.83 25.87 4.81
C ASP A 100 -17.86 24.75 5.07
N ASN A 101 -17.76 23.66 4.28
CA ASN A 101 -18.70 22.55 4.34
C ASN A 101 -18.03 21.22 4.67
N ALA A 102 -18.17 20.77 5.92
CA ALA A 102 -17.58 19.53 6.43
C ALA A 102 -18.06 18.27 5.68
N VAL A 103 -19.32 18.23 5.20
CA VAL A 103 -19.86 17.07 4.50
C VAL A 103 -19.14 16.84 3.18
N LEU A 104 -18.86 17.91 2.42
CA LEU A 104 -18.11 17.83 1.17
C LEU A 104 -16.66 17.40 1.42
N VAL A 105 -16.03 17.92 2.48
CA VAL A 105 -14.67 17.52 2.86
C VAL A 105 -14.61 16.03 3.21
N ILE A 106 -15.52 15.53 4.03
CA ILE A 106 -15.61 14.12 4.43
C ILE A 106 -15.87 13.22 3.20
N ALA A 107 -16.85 13.59 2.35
CA ALA A 107 -17.13 12.87 1.12
C ALA A 107 -15.91 12.83 0.19
N GLY A 108 -15.19 13.94 0.10
CA GLY A 108 -13.93 14.03 -0.64
C GLY A 108 -12.84 13.12 -0.07
N PHE A 109 -12.68 13.03 1.26
CA PHE A 109 -11.73 12.09 1.89
C PHE A 109 -12.09 10.63 1.63
N VAL A 110 -13.36 10.28 1.61
CA VAL A 110 -13.81 8.93 1.22
C VAL A 110 -13.43 8.62 -0.22
N ALA A 111 -13.67 9.54 -1.17
CA ALA A 111 -13.30 9.38 -2.57
C ALA A 111 -11.76 9.32 -2.75
N PHE A 112 -11.01 10.16 -2.03
CA PHE A 112 -9.55 10.18 -1.99
C PHE A 112 -8.97 8.85 -1.47
N GLY A 113 -9.54 8.31 -0.40
CA GLY A 113 -9.19 6.98 0.12
C GLY A 113 -9.51 5.87 -0.89
N ALA A 114 -10.66 5.92 -1.56
CA ALA A 114 -11.05 4.96 -2.58
C ALA A 114 -10.08 4.96 -3.78
N MET A 115 -9.52 6.11 -4.18
CA MET A 115 -8.43 6.19 -5.14
C MET A 115 -7.24 5.36 -4.68
N ASN A 116 -6.77 5.56 -3.45
CA ASN A 116 -5.63 4.82 -2.91
C ASN A 116 -5.86 3.30 -2.97
N GLY A 117 -7.00 2.81 -2.45
CA GLY A 117 -7.33 1.39 -2.46
C GLY A 117 -7.42 0.78 -3.86
N SER A 118 -7.90 1.55 -4.85
CA SER A 118 -8.02 1.08 -6.23
C SER A 118 -6.71 1.12 -7.00
N VAL A 119 -5.97 2.23 -6.90
CA VAL A 119 -4.75 2.44 -7.69
C VAL A 119 -3.56 1.64 -7.15
N LEU A 120 -3.49 1.37 -5.86
CA LEU A 120 -2.45 0.53 -5.28
C LEU A 120 -2.46 -0.90 -5.85
N LEU A 121 -3.59 -1.37 -6.38
CA LEU A 121 -3.68 -2.64 -7.10
C LEU A 121 -2.88 -2.65 -8.43
N ALA A 122 -2.33 -1.53 -8.89
CA ALA A 122 -1.42 -1.46 -10.02
C ALA A 122 -0.20 -2.40 -9.88
N ARG A 123 0.23 -2.70 -8.64
CA ARG A 123 1.27 -3.70 -8.38
C ARG A 123 0.88 -5.11 -8.83
N THR A 124 -0.41 -5.46 -8.68
CA THR A 124 -0.96 -6.74 -9.17
C THR A 124 -1.00 -6.76 -10.70
N ALA A 125 -1.41 -5.64 -11.32
CA ALA A 125 -1.39 -5.48 -12.76
C ALA A 125 0.02 -5.64 -13.35
N ALA A 126 1.06 -5.18 -12.64
CA ALA A 126 2.44 -5.41 -13.05
C ALA A 126 2.80 -6.90 -13.01
N ALA A 127 2.48 -7.59 -11.91
CA ALA A 127 2.75 -9.02 -11.76
C ALA A 127 2.04 -9.87 -12.83
N ASP A 128 0.90 -9.43 -13.33
CA ASP A 128 0.12 -10.09 -14.40
C ASP A 128 0.87 -10.18 -15.73
N MET A 129 1.79 -9.25 -16.00
CA MET A 129 2.53 -9.18 -17.26
C MET A 129 3.84 -10.00 -17.26
N TYR A 130 4.19 -10.63 -16.14
CA TYR A 130 5.46 -11.33 -15.99
C TYR A 130 5.26 -12.81 -15.62
N PRO A 131 6.18 -13.69 -16.04
CA PRO A 131 6.20 -15.08 -15.63
C PRO A 131 6.44 -15.19 -14.11
N GLU A 132 6.17 -16.37 -13.57
CA GLU A 132 6.14 -16.60 -12.12
C GLU A 132 7.46 -16.27 -11.40
N ASP A 133 8.58 -16.59 -12.03
CA ASP A 133 9.95 -16.36 -11.52
C ASP A 133 10.37 -14.88 -11.48
N ARG A 134 9.55 -13.96 -12.03
CA ARG A 134 9.83 -12.53 -12.12
C ARG A 134 8.74 -11.63 -11.55
N ARG A 135 7.72 -12.19 -10.89
CA ARG A 135 6.57 -11.42 -10.37
C ARG A 135 6.97 -10.47 -9.25
N ALA A 136 7.83 -10.90 -8.32
CA ALA A 136 8.30 -10.01 -7.26
C ALA A 136 9.06 -8.81 -7.82
N ARG A 137 9.90 -9.03 -8.82
CA ARG A 137 10.62 -7.97 -9.53
C ARG A 137 9.68 -7.02 -10.26
N ALA A 138 8.63 -7.53 -10.90
CA ALA A 138 7.61 -6.72 -11.56
C ALA A 138 6.87 -5.80 -10.58
N ILE A 139 6.46 -6.35 -9.44
CA ILE A 139 5.84 -5.58 -8.34
C ILE A 139 6.78 -4.48 -7.86
N SER A 140 8.06 -4.81 -7.68
CA SER A 140 9.10 -3.87 -7.23
C SER A 140 9.34 -2.73 -8.21
N TYR A 141 9.30 -2.96 -9.51
CA TYR A 141 9.41 -1.90 -10.52
C TYR A 141 8.32 -0.84 -10.39
N VAL A 142 7.11 -1.27 -10.09
CA VAL A 142 5.97 -0.37 -9.94
C VAL A 142 6.02 0.35 -8.60
N LEU A 143 6.31 -0.36 -7.50
CA LEU A 143 6.43 0.24 -6.17
C LEU A 143 7.60 1.23 -6.07
N PHE A 144 8.67 1.06 -6.87
CA PHE A 144 9.77 2.03 -6.95
C PHE A 144 9.30 3.43 -7.37
N GLY A 145 8.20 3.51 -8.14
CA GLY A 145 7.56 4.77 -8.47
C GLY A 145 7.15 5.58 -7.25
N ALA A 146 6.71 4.91 -6.17
CA ALA A 146 6.28 5.60 -4.96
C ALA A 146 7.39 6.44 -4.30
N LEU A 147 8.67 6.05 -4.45
CA LEU A 147 9.81 6.84 -3.96
C LEU A 147 9.87 8.22 -4.63
N PHE A 148 9.67 8.28 -5.94
CA PHE A 148 9.67 9.55 -6.67
C PHE A 148 8.44 10.40 -6.33
N GLY A 149 7.30 9.76 -6.09
CA GLY A 149 6.10 10.44 -5.64
C GLY A 149 6.26 11.07 -4.26
N ALA A 150 6.98 10.39 -3.34
CA ALA A 150 7.30 10.95 -2.04
C ALA A 150 8.16 12.22 -2.11
N ALA A 151 9.02 12.35 -3.14
CA ALA A 151 9.76 13.57 -3.42
C ALA A 151 8.93 14.61 -4.18
N LEU A 152 8.08 14.16 -5.11
CA LEU A 152 7.24 15.03 -5.94
C LEU A 152 6.20 15.78 -5.10
N GLY A 153 5.62 15.15 -4.08
CA GLY A 153 4.64 15.78 -3.20
C GLY A 153 5.16 17.07 -2.55
N PRO A 154 6.26 17.05 -1.80
CA PRO A 154 6.86 18.26 -1.25
C PRO A 154 7.25 19.30 -2.31
N LEU A 155 7.75 18.88 -3.47
CA LEU A 155 8.08 19.81 -4.56
C LEU A 155 6.86 20.58 -5.09
N VAL A 156 5.71 19.92 -5.19
CA VAL A 156 4.46 20.55 -5.67
C VAL A 156 3.78 21.35 -4.56
N PHE A 157 3.68 20.79 -3.35
CA PHE A 157 2.81 21.36 -2.33
C PHE A 157 3.51 22.38 -1.42
N ARG A 158 4.81 22.20 -1.09
CA ARG A 158 5.53 23.13 -0.22
C ARG A 158 5.47 24.59 -0.69
N PRO A 159 5.67 24.92 -1.98
CA PRO A 159 5.54 26.30 -2.45
C PRO A 159 4.13 26.89 -2.30
N LEU A 160 3.10 26.05 -2.31
CA LEU A 160 1.70 26.49 -2.18
C LEU A 160 1.35 26.92 -0.75
N PHE A 161 2.11 26.41 0.24
CA PHE A 161 1.94 26.77 1.65
C PHE A 161 2.95 27.83 2.15
N ALA A 162 4.02 28.10 1.37
CA ALA A 162 5.10 28.98 1.81
C ALA A 162 4.57 30.40 2.11
N GLY A 163 4.82 30.88 3.34
CA GLY A 163 4.45 32.23 3.78
C GLY A 163 2.95 32.45 3.96
N LYS A 164 2.16 31.39 4.06
CA LYS A 164 0.69 31.49 4.29
C LYS A 164 0.33 30.82 5.61
N ASP A 165 -0.64 31.42 6.31
CA ASP A 165 -1.29 30.80 7.45
C ASP A 165 -2.18 29.65 6.96
N LEU A 166 -2.32 28.62 7.80
CA LEU A 166 -3.15 27.45 7.46
C LEU A 166 -4.62 27.75 7.80
N GLU A 167 -5.31 28.29 6.79
CA GLU A 167 -6.75 28.58 6.82
C GLU A 167 -7.44 27.75 5.71
N LEU A 168 -8.79 27.66 5.76
CA LEU A 168 -9.56 26.90 4.77
C LEU A 168 -9.30 27.37 3.34
N ASP A 169 -9.25 28.67 3.11
CA ASP A 169 -8.99 29.26 1.79
C ASP A 169 -7.60 28.89 1.24
N THR A 170 -6.60 28.79 2.12
CA THR A 170 -5.23 28.41 1.73
C THR A 170 -5.12 26.94 1.30
N LEU A 171 -6.05 26.09 1.70
CA LEU A 171 -6.11 24.67 1.35
C LEU A 171 -6.75 24.41 -0.01
N VAL A 172 -7.52 25.34 -0.57
CA VAL A 172 -8.22 25.16 -1.86
C VAL A 172 -7.27 24.86 -3.01
N ILE A 173 -6.23 25.69 -3.19
CA ILE A 173 -5.27 25.53 -4.29
C ILE A 173 -4.46 24.23 -4.19
N PRO A 174 -3.91 23.83 -3.03
CA PRO A 174 -3.26 22.53 -2.86
C PRO A 174 -4.15 21.34 -3.24
N TRP A 175 -5.42 21.33 -2.82
CA TRP A 175 -6.33 20.26 -3.18
C TRP A 175 -6.68 20.24 -4.68
N LEU A 176 -6.80 21.41 -5.34
CA LEU A 176 -6.95 21.48 -6.80
C LEU A 176 -5.69 21.01 -7.52
N ALA A 177 -4.49 21.33 -7.02
CA ALA A 177 -3.23 20.82 -7.56
C ALA A 177 -3.17 19.28 -7.44
N ALA A 178 -3.63 18.71 -6.32
CA ALA A 178 -3.76 17.27 -6.15
C ALA A 178 -4.77 16.66 -7.14
N ALA A 179 -5.89 17.35 -7.43
CA ALA A 179 -6.85 16.91 -8.45
C ALA A 179 -6.19 16.86 -9.85
N VAL A 180 -5.41 17.87 -10.22
CA VAL A 180 -4.66 17.90 -11.50
C VAL A 180 -3.66 16.75 -11.57
N MET A 181 -2.93 16.47 -10.49
CA MET A 181 -2.02 15.31 -10.43
C MET A 181 -2.78 13.99 -10.58
N ALA A 182 -3.94 13.84 -9.95
CA ALA A 182 -4.80 12.66 -10.10
C ALA A 182 -5.32 12.51 -11.54
N LEU A 183 -5.71 13.60 -12.20
CA LEU A 183 -6.06 13.59 -13.64
C LEU A 183 -4.87 13.21 -14.52
N GLY A 184 -3.65 13.63 -14.17
CA GLY A 184 -2.42 13.15 -14.78
C GLY A 184 -2.28 11.63 -14.63
N GLY A 185 -2.57 11.08 -13.45
CA GLY A 185 -2.60 9.63 -13.19
C GLY A 185 -3.64 8.89 -14.02
N LEU A 186 -4.84 9.45 -14.16
CA LEU A 186 -5.89 8.96 -15.06
C LEU A 186 -5.37 8.90 -16.51
N ALA A 187 -4.78 9.97 -17.01
CA ALA A 187 -4.24 10.03 -18.37
C ALA A 187 -3.15 8.98 -18.58
N VAL A 188 -2.21 8.84 -17.65
CA VAL A 188 -1.15 7.82 -17.70
C VAL A 188 -1.74 6.41 -17.70
N ALA A 189 -2.74 6.13 -16.86
CA ALA A 189 -3.38 4.82 -16.80
C ALA A 189 -4.05 4.45 -18.12
N LEU A 190 -4.72 5.39 -18.79
CA LEU A 190 -5.38 5.18 -20.09
C LEU A 190 -4.42 4.89 -21.25
N LEU A 191 -3.12 5.23 -21.09
CA LEU A 191 -2.07 4.91 -22.07
C LEU A 191 -1.60 3.45 -21.98
N ILE A 192 -1.95 2.71 -20.93
CA ILE A 192 -1.56 1.31 -20.73
C ILE A 192 -2.35 0.43 -21.69
N ARG A 193 -1.69 -0.09 -22.72
CA ARG A 193 -2.29 -0.95 -23.75
C ARG A 193 -1.30 -2.00 -24.23
N PRO A 194 -1.72 -3.27 -24.43
CA PRO A 194 -3.01 -3.83 -24.02
C PRO A 194 -3.17 -3.89 -22.51
N ASP A 195 -4.39 -4.18 -22.03
CA ASP A 195 -4.66 -4.35 -20.60
C ASP A 195 -3.81 -5.50 -20.03
N PRO A 196 -3.16 -5.32 -18.86
CA PRO A 196 -2.37 -6.36 -18.21
C PRO A 196 -3.11 -7.69 -18.01
N ARG A 197 -4.45 -7.67 -17.83
CA ARG A 197 -5.27 -8.88 -17.76
C ARG A 197 -5.21 -9.71 -19.04
N THR A 198 -5.23 -9.05 -20.20
CA THR A 198 -5.12 -9.73 -21.50
C THR A 198 -3.79 -10.48 -21.60
N ILE A 199 -2.69 -9.81 -21.23
CA ILE A 199 -1.37 -10.43 -21.21
C ILE A 199 -1.32 -11.60 -20.24
N ALA A 200 -1.91 -11.44 -19.03
CA ALA A 200 -1.97 -12.50 -18.03
C ALA A 200 -2.72 -13.76 -18.52
N LEU A 201 -3.85 -13.57 -19.23
CA LEU A 201 -4.64 -14.68 -19.76
C LEU A 201 -3.87 -15.46 -20.83
N GLU A 202 -3.15 -14.77 -21.70
CA GLU A 202 -2.34 -15.42 -22.74
C GLU A 202 -1.10 -16.12 -22.17
N LEU A 203 -0.41 -15.52 -21.20
CA LEU A 203 0.68 -16.18 -20.49
C LEU A 203 0.19 -17.46 -19.80
N HIS A 204 -0.96 -17.39 -19.13
CA HIS A 204 -1.55 -18.54 -18.44
C HIS A 204 -1.97 -19.65 -19.43
N ALA A 205 -2.53 -19.28 -20.57
CA ALA A 205 -2.87 -20.24 -21.62
C ALA A 205 -1.63 -20.91 -22.22
N ALA A 206 -0.52 -20.17 -22.35
CA ALA A 206 0.76 -20.72 -22.85
C ALA A 206 1.42 -21.67 -21.85
N GLU A 207 1.31 -21.37 -20.54
CA GLU A 207 1.85 -22.22 -19.47
C GLU A 207 1.06 -23.51 -19.23
N SER A 208 -0.24 -23.53 -19.63
CA SER A 208 -1.15 -24.66 -19.39
C SER A 208 -2.05 -24.92 -20.59
N PRO A 209 -1.50 -25.31 -21.76
CA PRO A 209 -2.27 -25.38 -23.00
C PRO A 209 -3.41 -26.42 -23.00
N ASN A 210 -3.34 -27.42 -22.13
CA ASN A 210 -4.33 -28.52 -22.05
C ASN A 210 -5.32 -28.38 -20.86
N ARG A 211 -5.24 -27.29 -20.07
CA ARG A 211 -6.23 -27.08 -18.99
C ARG A 211 -7.33 -26.15 -19.45
N PRO A 212 -8.59 -26.61 -19.48
CA PRO A 212 -9.72 -25.72 -19.74
C PRO A 212 -9.72 -24.60 -18.70
N HIS A 213 -10.10 -23.40 -19.11
CA HIS A 213 -10.28 -22.26 -18.21
C HIS A 213 -11.37 -22.60 -17.19
N ALA A 214 -10.96 -23.11 -16.03
CA ALA A 214 -11.91 -23.36 -14.95
C ALA A 214 -12.58 -22.04 -14.54
N PRO A 215 -13.86 -22.06 -14.21
CA PRO A 215 -14.51 -20.87 -13.67
C PRO A 215 -13.77 -20.40 -12.41
N PRO A 216 -13.73 -19.08 -12.18
CA PRO A 216 -12.98 -18.53 -11.05
C PRO A 216 -13.55 -19.03 -9.72
N ALA A 217 -12.73 -19.67 -8.89
CA ALA A 217 -13.10 -20.22 -7.61
C ALA A 217 -13.51 -19.12 -6.59
N PRO A 218 -14.37 -19.37 -5.62
CA PRO A 218 -14.69 -18.43 -4.56
C PRO A 218 -13.43 -18.14 -3.71
N VAL A 219 -13.36 -16.94 -3.13
CA VAL A 219 -12.19 -16.52 -2.31
C VAL A 219 -11.91 -17.49 -1.16
N SER A 220 -12.94 -18.05 -0.54
CA SER A 220 -12.83 -19.04 0.54
C SER A 220 -12.08 -20.32 0.13
N GLU A 221 -12.19 -20.72 -1.14
CA GLU A 221 -11.45 -21.85 -1.69
C GLU A 221 -10.00 -21.46 -2.02
N ILE A 222 -9.80 -20.28 -2.62
CA ILE A 222 -8.46 -19.77 -2.92
C ILE A 222 -7.63 -19.63 -1.64
N LEU A 223 -8.24 -19.13 -0.55
CA LEU A 223 -7.60 -18.99 0.75
C LEU A 223 -7.14 -20.32 1.38
N ARG A 224 -7.66 -21.47 0.91
CA ARG A 224 -7.24 -22.80 1.36
C ARG A 224 -6.11 -23.41 0.53
N ARG A 225 -5.76 -22.79 -0.60
CA ARG A 225 -4.66 -23.28 -1.45
C ARG A 225 -3.32 -23.23 -0.70
N PRO A 226 -2.45 -24.24 -0.86
CA PRO A 226 -1.13 -24.25 -0.22
C PRO A 226 -0.34 -22.98 -0.52
N GLY A 227 0.28 -22.37 0.47
CA GLY A 227 1.03 -21.10 0.35
C GLY A 227 0.19 -19.83 0.58
N VAL A 228 -1.08 -19.81 0.14
CA VAL A 228 -1.96 -18.63 0.28
C VAL A 228 -2.18 -18.19 1.74
N PRO A 229 -2.49 -19.08 2.71
CA PRO A 229 -2.65 -18.67 4.11
C PRO A 229 -1.40 -17.98 4.68
N SER A 230 -0.21 -18.52 4.37
CA SER A 230 1.06 -17.93 4.81
C SER A 230 1.28 -16.54 4.24
N ALA A 231 0.97 -16.34 2.96
CA ALA A 231 1.10 -15.06 2.29
C ALA A 231 0.08 -14.03 2.82
N VAL A 232 -1.17 -14.45 3.03
CA VAL A 232 -2.21 -13.58 3.63
C VAL A 232 -1.80 -13.14 5.03
N ILE A 233 -1.42 -14.08 5.91
CA ILE A 233 -1.00 -13.77 7.28
C ILE A 233 0.19 -12.82 7.29
N ALA A 234 1.18 -13.03 6.41
CA ALA A 234 2.33 -12.14 6.30
C ALA A 234 1.94 -10.74 5.78
N ALA A 235 1.07 -10.66 4.77
CA ALA A 235 0.57 -9.39 4.24
C ALA A 235 -0.20 -8.60 5.32
N LEU A 236 -1.11 -9.26 6.05
CA LEU A 236 -1.87 -8.64 7.12
C LEU A 236 -0.96 -8.12 8.23
N ALA A 237 -0.06 -8.97 8.75
CA ALA A 237 0.82 -8.62 9.85
C ALA A 237 1.78 -7.49 9.45
N SER A 238 2.45 -7.60 8.29
CA SER A 238 3.41 -6.60 7.86
C SER A 238 2.76 -5.24 7.60
N PHE A 239 1.62 -5.22 6.92
CA PHE A 239 0.91 -3.97 6.62
C PHE A 239 0.33 -3.32 7.89
N ALA A 240 -0.34 -4.11 8.74
CA ALA A 240 -0.99 -3.59 9.93
C ALA A 240 0.01 -3.05 10.96
N VAL A 241 1.12 -3.75 11.18
CA VAL A 241 2.16 -3.29 12.10
C VAL A 241 2.88 -2.05 11.54
N MET A 242 3.18 -2.03 10.24
CA MET A 242 3.78 -0.86 9.59
C MET A 242 2.91 0.38 9.78
N VAL A 243 1.61 0.28 9.46
CA VAL A 243 0.67 1.41 9.60
C VAL A 243 0.51 1.81 11.07
N GLY A 244 0.35 0.84 11.98
CA GLY A 244 0.17 1.10 13.41
C GLY A 244 1.36 1.85 14.02
N VAL A 245 2.58 1.38 13.79
CA VAL A 245 3.81 2.01 14.33
C VAL A 245 4.09 3.36 13.67
N MET A 246 3.95 3.45 12.33
CA MET A 246 4.18 4.70 11.61
C MET A 246 3.25 5.83 12.10
N ASN A 247 1.97 5.54 12.35
CA ASN A 247 1.03 6.56 12.85
C ASN A 247 1.37 7.05 14.27
N LEU A 248 2.08 6.25 15.07
CA LEU A 248 2.50 6.62 16.42
C LEU A 248 3.88 7.30 16.46
N THR A 249 4.62 7.31 15.34
CA THR A 249 5.99 7.83 15.28
C THR A 249 6.09 9.28 15.76
N GLY A 250 5.14 10.14 15.38
CA GLY A 250 5.09 11.52 15.82
C GLY A 250 5.01 11.64 17.35
N TYR A 251 4.14 10.86 17.97
CA TYR A 251 3.97 10.82 19.43
C TYR A 251 5.23 10.27 20.14
N ILE A 252 5.86 9.25 19.57
CA ILE A 252 7.09 8.64 20.10
C ILE A 252 8.24 9.66 20.09
N VAL A 253 8.45 10.36 18.96
CA VAL A 253 9.52 11.35 18.80
C VAL A 253 9.33 12.52 19.76
N VAL A 254 8.13 13.11 19.78
CA VAL A 254 7.83 14.25 20.67
C VAL A 254 7.82 13.83 22.15
N GLY A 255 7.34 12.63 22.46
CA GLY A 255 7.33 12.06 23.81
C GLY A 255 8.73 11.83 24.39
N HIS A 256 9.77 11.70 23.55
CA HIS A 256 11.18 11.65 23.95
C HIS A 256 11.84 13.04 23.98
N ASN A 257 11.06 14.13 24.06
CA ASN A 257 11.52 15.53 24.08
C ASN A 257 12.32 15.98 22.84
N HIS A 258 12.05 15.38 21.68
CA HIS A 258 12.61 15.84 20.40
C HIS A 258 11.69 16.84 19.72
N GLU A 259 12.25 17.62 18.80
CA GLU A 259 11.50 18.64 18.07
C GLU A 259 10.51 17.99 17.07
N GLN A 260 9.39 18.65 16.84
CA GLN A 260 8.42 18.19 15.84
C GLN A 260 9.03 18.12 14.42
N ALA A 261 10.05 18.92 14.14
CA ALA A 261 10.81 18.86 12.89
C ALA A 261 11.55 17.52 12.69
N ASP A 262 11.97 16.86 13.77
CA ASP A 262 12.67 15.57 13.72
C ASP A 262 11.77 14.44 13.25
N VAL A 263 10.46 14.56 13.45
CA VAL A 263 9.45 13.60 12.93
C VAL A 263 9.58 13.45 11.41
N PHE A 264 9.81 14.56 10.68
CA PHE A 264 9.98 14.50 9.23
C PHE A 264 11.24 13.72 8.83
N THR A 265 12.33 13.83 9.60
CA THR A 265 13.56 13.08 9.34
C THR A 265 13.33 11.58 9.52
N VAL A 266 12.66 11.19 10.61
CA VAL A 266 12.35 9.80 10.94
C VAL A 266 11.41 9.19 9.88
N ILE A 267 10.34 9.90 9.51
CA ILE A 267 9.40 9.44 8.47
C ILE A 267 10.08 9.34 7.10
N SER A 268 10.95 10.29 6.75
CA SER A 268 11.69 10.24 5.48
C SER A 268 12.58 9.01 5.39
N LEU A 269 13.30 8.66 6.46
CA LEU A 269 14.12 7.45 6.53
C LEU A 269 13.27 6.18 6.47
N HIS A 270 12.08 6.18 7.08
CA HIS A 270 11.11 5.09 6.93
C HIS A 270 10.70 4.88 5.45
N ILE A 271 10.37 5.95 4.75
CA ILE A 271 10.00 5.90 3.32
C ILE A 271 11.17 5.39 2.46
N VAL A 272 12.40 5.80 2.78
CA VAL A 272 13.61 5.25 2.15
C VAL A 272 13.70 3.73 2.39
N GLY A 273 13.47 3.26 3.62
CA GLY A 273 13.41 1.83 3.93
C GLY A 273 12.36 1.09 3.12
N MET A 274 11.18 1.70 2.95
CA MET A 274 10.08 1.10 2.16
C MET A 274 10.41 0.94 0.67
N TYR A 275 11.08 1.90 0.05
CA TYR A 275 11.11 1.98 -1.42
C TYR A 275 12.51 2.07 -2.05
N ALA A 276 13.56 2.53 -1.36
CA ALA A 276 14.85 2.75 -2.00
C ALA A 276 15.52 1.45 -2.47
N LEU A 277 15.40 0.37 -1.70
CA LEU A 277 15.98 -0.93 -2.02
C LEU A 277 15.03 -1.89 -2.73
N VAL A 278 13.80 -1.45 -3.04
CA VAL A 278 12.74 -2.32 -3.55
C VAL A 278 13.13 -3.08 -4.83
N LEU A 279 13.92 -2.48 -5.72
CA LEU A 279 14.39 -3.13 -6.95
C LEU A 279 15.34 -4.30 -6.68
N VAL A 280 16.23 -4.15 -5.70
CA VAL A 280 17.15 -5.20 -5.27
C VAL A 280 16.37 -6.30 -4.56
N ILE A 281 15.46 -5.91 -3.68
CA ILE A 281 14.60 -6.81 -2.91
C ILE A 281 13.74 -7.69 -3.81
N GLY A 282 13.10 -7.12 -4.84
CA GLY A 282 12.31 -7.90 -5.78
C GLY A 282 13.12 -8.98 -6.50
N ALA A 283 14.33 -8.63 -6.94
CA ALA A 283 15.24 -9.59 -7.57
C ALA A 283 15.74 -10.66 -6.58
N LEU A 284 15.94 -10.28 -5.33
CA LEU A 284 16.37 -11.20 -4.26
C LEU A 284 15.26 -12.19 -3.91
N ILE A 285 14.01 -11.72 -3.77
CA ILE A 285 12.83 -12.56 -3.50
C ILE A 285 12.66 -13.62 -4.60
N ASP A 286 12.79 -13.22 -5.87
CA ASP A 286 12.67 -14.15 -7.00
C ASP A 286 13.79 -15.23 -6.99
N ARG A 287 14.97 -14.93 -6.41
CA ARG A 287 16.10 -15.88 -6.31
C ARG A 287 16.06 -16.75 -5.06
N VAL A 288 15.79 -16.17 -3.90
CA VAL A 288 15.82 -16.83 -2.59
C VAL A 288 14.54 -17.62 -2.34
N GLY A 289 13.45 -17.20 -2.98
CA GLY A 289 12.13 -17.77 -2.80
C GLY A 289 11.25 -16.95 -1.84
N ARG A 290 9.96 -17.11 -2.00
CA ARG A 290 8.95 -16.26 -1.34
C ARG A 290 8.79 -16.58 0.14
N LYS A 291 8.69 -17.88 0.52
CA LYS A 291 8.51 -18.29 1.93
C LYS A 291 9.64 -17.79 2.85
N PRO A 292 10.96 -17.97 2.52
CA PRO A 292 12.03 -17.35 3.30
C PRO A 292 11.91 -15.84 3.38
N SER A 293 11.55 -15.17 2.29
CA SER A 293 11.40 -13.71 2.25
C SER A 293 10.27 -13.21 3.14
N LEU A 294 9.11 -13.91 3.18
CA LEU A 294 8.02 -13.59 4.11
C LEU A 294 8.51 -13.56 5.55
N VAL A 295 9.22 -14.62 5.96
CA VAL A 295 9.74 -14.75 7.33
C VAL A 295 10.81 -13.69 7.61
N THR A 296 11.77 -13.51 6.71
CA THR A 296 12.86 -12.53 6.86
C THR A 296 12.31 -11.11 7.02
N GLY A 297 11.32 -10.72 6.20
CA GLY A 297 10.67 -9.41 6.32
C GLY A 297 10.02 -9.21 7.70
N LEU A 298 9.24 -10.19 8.17
CA LEU A 298 8.62 -10.13 9.49
C LEU A 298 9.64 -10.14 10.64
N VAL A 299 10.76 -10.86 10.52
CA VAL A 299 11.84 -10.85 11.51
C VAL A 299 12.54 -9.49 11.57
N ILE A 300 12.82 -8.87 10.42
CA ILE A 300 13.38 -7.50 10.38
C ILE A 300 12.40 -6.51 11.03
N MET A 301 11.10 -6.63 10.78
CA MET A 301 10.08 -5.83 11.47
C MET A 301 10.08 -6.07 12.97
N ALA A 302 10.23 -7.32 13.43
CA ALA A 302 10.32 -7.63 14.86
C ALA A 302 11.54 -6.98 15.52
N VAL A 303 12.70 -7.02 14.85
CA VAL A 303 13.91 -6.31 15.32
C VAL A 303 13.65 -4.82 15.38
N SER A 304 13.05 -4.24 14.34
CA SER A 304 12.68 -2.83 14.31
C SER A 304 11.77 -2.44 15.47
N THR A 305 10.67 -3.17 15.66
CA THR A 305 9.68 -2.82 16.68
C THR A 305 10.22 -2.98 18.10
N ILE A 306 11.05 -4.00 18.39
CA ILE A 306 11.66 -4.15 19.70
C ILE A 306 12.73 -3.09 19.98
N MET A 307 13.45 -2.62 18.93
CA MET A 307 14.41 -1.53 19.07
C MET A 307 13.75 -0.23 19.55
N LEU A 308 12.47 0.00 19.24
CA LEU A 308 11.74 1.19 19.70
C LEU A 308 11.68 1.30 21.22
N VAL A 309 11.78 0.19 21.96
CA VAL A 309 11.78 0.19 23.43
C VAL A 309 12.93 1.04 23.99
N TRP A 310 14.07 1.05 23.29
CA TRP A 310 15.30 1.75 23.72
C TRP A 310 15.67 2.91 22.78
N ALA A 311 14.80 3.26 21.85
CA ALA A 311 15.09 4.29 20.84
C ALA A 311 14.82 5.71 21.37
N GLU A 312 15.64 6.16 22.35
CA GLU A 312 15.52 7.50 22.94
C GLU A 312 16.09 8.61 22.03
N SER A 313 17.03 8.29 21.13
CA SER A 313 17.62 9.27 20.23
C SER A 313 16.99 9.23 18.83
N ILE A 314 17.00 10.37 18.12
CA ILE A 314 16.54 10.49 16.74
C ILE A 314 17.22 9.48 15.81
N LEU A 315 18.52 9.24 16.01
CA LEU A 315 19.26 8.28 15.20
C LEU A 315 18.69 6.86 15.37
N TRP A 316 18.52 6.39 16.59
CA TRP A 316 18.02 5.03 16.85
C TRP A 316 16.55 4.86 16.44
N THR A 317 15.71 5.88 16.66
CA THR A 317 14.33 5.92 16.16
C THR A 317 14.32 5.86 14.64
N SER A 318 15.16 6.63 13.97
CA SER A 318 15.29 6.64 12.51
C SER A 318 15.74 5.28 11.95
N VAL A 319 16.74 4.64 12.56
CA VAL A 319 17.21 3.31 12.18
C VAL A 319 16.10 2.27 12.37
N SER A 320 15.40 2.34 13.50
CA SER A 320 14.24 1.46 13.76
C SER A 320 13.19 1.60 12.67
N LEU A 321 12.76 2.82 12.34
CA LEU A 321 11.72 3.06 11.33
C LEU A 321 12.20 2.71 9.91
N LEU A 322 13.48 2.90 9.58
CA LEU A 322 14.07 2.44 8.33
C LEU A 322 13.97 0.92 8.21
N LEU A 323 14.32 0.17 9.28
CA LEU A 323 14.18 -1.28 9.33
C LEU A 323 12.72 -1.72 9.25
N LEU A 324 11.79 -0.98 9.85
CA LEU A 324 10.35 -1.25 9.73
C LEU A 324 9.91 -1.19 8.26
N GLY A 325 10.29 -0.13 7.55
CA GLY A 325 10.01 0.05 6.14
C GLY A 325 10.64 -1.05 5.28
N LEU A 326 11.90 -1.40 5.54
CA LEU A 326 12.61 -2.46 4.82
C LEU A 326 11.96 -3.83 5.03
N GLY A 327 11.65 -4.19 6.27
CA GLY A 327 11.01 -5.46 6.61
C GLY A 327 9.61 -5.57 6.01
N TRP A 328 8.83 -4.47 6.06
CA TRP A 328 7.54 -4.37 5.38
C TRP A 328 7.70 -4.61 3.88
N ASN A 329 8.64 -3.93 3.21
CA ASN A 329 8.85 -4.07 1.77
C ASN A 329 9.13 -5.54 1.38
N ILE A 330 10.05 -6.20 2.08
CA ILE A 330 10.41 -7.60 1.81
C ILE A 330 9.19 -8.52 1.98
N SER A 331 8.49 -8.42 3.11
CA SER A 331 7.34 -9.28 3.40
C SER A 331 6.16 -8.99 2.46
N TYR A 332 5.84 -7.72 2.22
CA TYR A 332 4.70 -7.30 1.42
C TYR A 332 4.85 -7.64 -0.07
N VAL A 333 6.05 -7.42 -0.64
CA VAL A 333 6.35 -7.80 -2.03
C VAL A 333 6.31 -9.31 -2.20
N ALA A 334 6.92 -10.06 -1.28
CA ALA A 334 6.90 -11.53 -1.30
C ALA A 334 5.48 -12.08 -1.15
N ALA A 335 4.67 -11.52 -0.24
CA ALA A 335 3.28 -11.91 -0.03
C ALA A 335 2.43 -11.65 -1.29
N THR A 336 2.55 -10.46 -1.88
CA THR A 336 1.82 -10.13 -3.11
C THR A 336 2.21 -11.06 -4.25
N ALA A 337 3.50 -11.34 -4.45
CA ALA A 337 3.98 -12.25 -5.48
C ALA A 337 3.48 -13.69 -5.26
N GLU A 338 3.46 -14.17 -4.02
CA GLU A 338 2.94 -15.50 -3.65
C GLU A 338 1.43 -15.60 -3.91
N LEU A 339 0.64 -14.62 -3.48
CA LEU A 339 -0.80 -14.58 -3.72
C LEU A 339 -1.16 -14.60 -5.19
N VAL A 340 -0.47 -13.78 -5.99
CA VAL A 340 -0.67 -13.71 -7.45
C VAL A 340 -0.32 -15.04 -8.13
N SER A 341 0.64 -15.80 -7.61
CA SER A 341 1.06 -17.08 -8.18
C SER A 341 0.08 -18.22 -7.94
N HIS A 342 -0.66 -18.16 -6.83
CA HIS A 342 -1.66 -19.19 -6.48
C HIS A 342 -3.08 -18.85 -6.95
N ALA A 343 -3.24 -17.74 -7.66
CA ALA A 343 -4.51 -17.28 -8.21
C ALA A 343 -4.46 -17.21 -9.75
N SER A 344 -5.51 -17.67 -10.41
CA SER A 344 -5.67 -17.47 -11.85
C SER A 344 -5.82 -15.99 -12.19
N PRO A 345 -5.54 -15.55 -13.42
CA PRO A 345 -5.70 -14.15 -13.81
C PRO A 345 -7.08 -13.54 -13.51
N LEU A 346 -8.13 -14.39 -13.44
CA LEU A 346 -9.50 -13.99 -13.13
C LEU A 346 -9.81 -13.97 -11.61
N GLU A 347 -8.85 -14.33 -10.78
CA GLU A 347 -8.98 -14.43 -9.31
C GLU A 347 -8.08 -13.44 -8.56
N ARG A 348 -7.01 -12.95 -9.20
CA ARG A 348 -5.95 -12.16 -8.55
C ARG A 348 -6.46 -10.87 -7.93
N GLY A 349 -7.29 -10.12 -8.67
CA GLY A 349 -7.82 -8.85 -8.20
C GLY A 349 -8.64 -8.99 -6.93
N ARG A 350 -9.58 -9.95 -6.89
CA ARG A 350 -10.43 -10.17 -5.71
C ARG A 350 -9.65 -10.75 -4.53
N LEU A 351 -8.64 -11.62 -4.77
CA LEU A 351 -7.81 -12.16 -3.70
C LEU A 351 -6.99 -11.03 -3.05
N ILE A 352 -6.29 -10.24 -3.85
CA ILE A 352 -5.50 -9.11 -3.36
C ILE A 352 -6.40 -8.05 -2.71
N GLY A 353 -7.53 -7.68 -3.35
CA GLY A 353 -8.47 -6.73 -2.78
C GLY A 353 -9.08 -7.17 -1.44
N THR A 354 -9.35 -8.48 -1.27
CA THR A 354 -9.80 -9.03 0.02
C THR A 354 -8.69 -8.96 1.08
N THR A 355 -7.46 -9.27 0.68
CA THR A 355 -6.30 -9.21 1.57
C THR A 355 -6.01 -7.77 1.99
N ASP A 356 -6.07 -6.82 1.06
CA ASP A 356 -5.84 -5.40 1.33
C ASP A 356 -6.94 -4.80 2.23
N LEU A 357 -8.21 -5.19 2.02
CA LEU A 357 -9.29 -4.81 2.92
C LEU A 357 -8.99 -5.28 4.36
N ALA A 358 -8.67 -6.56 4.52
CA ALA A 358 -8.40 -7.12 5.84
C ALA A 358 -7.15 -6.49 6.48
N ALA A 359 -6.08 -6.29 5.70
CA ALA A 359 -4.85 -5.65 6.17
C ALA A 359 -5.08 -4.18 6.57
N GLY A 360 -5.85 -3.43 5.77
CA GLY A 360 -6.19 -2.04 6.07
C GLY A 360 -7.04 -1.89 7.33
N LEU A 361 -8.06 -2.75 7.52
CA LEU A 361 -8.90 -2.74 8.72
C LEU A 361 -8.10 -3.15 9.96
N LEU A 362 -7.25 -4.16 9.85
CA LEU A 362 -6.37 -4.57 10.94
C LEU A 362 -5.36 -3.46 11.28
N GLY A 363 -4.81 -2.78 10.26
CA GLY A 363 -3.91 -1.64 10.44
C GLY A 363 -4.58 -0.47 11.17
N ALA A 364 -5.80 -0.12 10.77
CA ALA A 364 -6.59 0.89 11.46
C ALA A 364 -6.86 0.50 12.92
N GLY A 365 -7.23 -0.77 13.16
CA GLY A 365 -7.42 -1.30 14.52
C GLY A 365 -6.15 -1.24 15.36
N LEU A 366 -4.99 -1.64 14.80
CA LEU A 366 -3.71 -1.57 15.52
C LEU A 366 -3.25 -0.12 15.76
N ALA A 367 -3.55 0.81 14.86
CA ALA A 367 -3.25 2.22 15.09
C ALA A 367 -4.06 2.78 16.28
N LEU A 368 -5.37 2.47 16.36
CA LEU A 368 -6.23 2.86 17.48
C LEU A 368 -5.80 2.21 18.80
N LEU A 369 -5.62 0.88 18.81
CA LEU A 369 -5.16 0.14 20.00
C LEU A 369 -3.76 0.59 20.42
N GLY A 370 -2.89 0.85 19.46
CA GLY A 370 -1.54 1.38 19.71
C GLY A 370 -1.57 2.77 20.35
N GLY A 371 -2.50 3.64 19.95
CA GLY A 371 -2.71 4.94 20.59
C GLY A 371 -3.09 4.80 22.06
N VAL A 372 -4.08 3.93 22.37
CA VAL A 372 -4.47 3.63 23.75
C VAL A 372 -3.30 3.01 24.53
N ALA A 373 -2.60 2.03 23.93
CA ALA A 373 -1.46 1.41 24.59
C ALA A 373 -0.32 2.40 24.90
N TYR A 374 -0.10 3.36 23.99
CA TYR A 374 0.88 4.41 24.18
C TYR A 374 0.52 5.33 25.36
N THR A 375 -0.74 5.78 25.43
CA THR A 375 -1.19 6.69 26.50
C THR A 375 -1.22 6.03 27.88
N GLU A 376 -1.61 4.75 27.95
CA GLU A 376 -1.73 4.05 29.22
C GLU A 376 -0.43 3.39 29.72
N TRP A 377 0.41 2.88 28.79
CA TRP A 377 1.57 2.04 29.13
C TRP A 377 2.86 2.46 28.42
N GLY A 378 2.84 3.54 27.63
CA GLY A 378 4.01 4.09 26.95
C GLY A 378 4.49 3.30 25.73
N VAL A 379 5.67 3.71 25.23
CA VAL A 379 6.30 3.16 23.99
C VAL A 379 6.55 1.66 24.11
N ALA A 380 6.95 1.15 25.28
CA ALA A 380 7.28 -0.26 25.47
C ALA A 380 6.08 -1.19 25.17
N ALA A 381 4.88 -0.81 25.58
CA ALA A 381 3.68 -1.60 25.31
C ALA A 381 3.37 -1.66 23.80
N VAL A 382 3.50 -0.54 23.10
CA VAL A 382 3.33 -0.49 21.63
C VAL A 382 4.38 -1.35 20.94
N ALA A 383 5.65 -1.23 21.32
CA ALA A 383 6.75 -1.98 20.75
C ALA A 383 6.59 -3.51 20.97
N ILE A 384 6.25 -3.94 22.17
CA ILE A 384 6.03 -5.34 22.48
C ILE A 384 4.82 -5.88 21.71
N GLY A 385 3.70 -5.16 21.73
CA GLY A 385 2.49 -5.54 20.98
C GLY A 385 2.76 -5.69 19.49
N ALA A 386 3.45 -4.73 18.88
CA ALA A 386 3.85 -4.77 17.48
C ALA A 386 4.81 -5.94 17.20
N THR A 387 5.78 -6.19 18.08
CA THR A 387 6.71 -7.33 17.96
C THR A 387 5.96 -8.65 17.99
N VAL A 388 5.03 -8.85 18.91
CA VAL A 388 4.19 -10.07 18.99
C VAL A 388 3.36 -10.23 17.71
N ALA A 389 2.81 -9.12 17.19
CA ALA A 389 1.99 -9.12 15.97
C ALA A 389 2.75 -9.53 14.70
N VAL A 390 4.08 -9.47 14.67
CA VAL A 390 4.90 -9.97 13.54
C VAL A 390 5.60 -11.29 13.86
N VAL A 391 6.03 -11.54 15.09
CA VAL A 391 6.73 -12.78 15.48
C VAL A 391 5.79 -13.99 15.45
N ALA A 392 4.56 -13.85 15.93
CA ALA A 392 3.59 -14.94 15.90
C ALA A 392 3.29 -15.43 14.47
N PRO A 393 2.98 -14.55 13.50
CA PRO A 393 2.90 -14.91 12.09
C PRO A 393 4.18 -15.51 11.50
N ALA A 394 5.34 -14.93 11.80
CA ALA A 394 6.62 -15.45 11.31
C ALA A 394 6.85 -16.89 11.75
N ARG A 395 6.59 -17.21 13.03
CA ARG A 395 6.66 -18.58 13.54
C ARG A 395 5.64 -19.50 12.87
N ALA A 396 4.39 -19.06 12.75
CA ALA A 396 3.35 -19.85 12.09
C ALA A 396 3.73 -20.21 10.65
N ILE A 397 4.30 -19.26 9.88
CA ILE A 397 4.75 -19.49 8.52
C ILE A 397 5.99 -20.42 8.48
N LEU A 398 6.94 -20.24 9.39
CA LEU A 398 8.17 -21.04 9.45
C LEU A 398 7.84 -22.52 9.69
N PHE A 399 6.96 -22.80 10.66
CA PHE A 399 6.58 -24.16 11.06
C PHE A 399 5.40 -24.75 10.29
N ALA A 400 4.78 -23.98 9.35
CA ALA A 400 3.77 -24.51 8.45
C ALA A 400 4.34 -25.69 7.66
N ARG A 401 3.78 -26.90 7.88
CA ARG A 401 4.16 -28.11 7.14
C ARG A 401 3.91 -27.89 5.66
N ARG A 402 4.87 -28.31 4.82
CA ARG A 402 4.59 -28.43 3.38
C ARG A 402 3.50 -29.50 3.24
N PRO A 403 2.40 -29.22 2.53
CA PRO A 403 1.48 -30.29 2.16
C PRO A 403 2.30 -31.41 1.48
N ALA A 404 2.01 -32.67 1.84
CA ALA A 404 2.59 -33.80 1.11
C ALA A 404 2.26 -33.60 -0.38
N ALA A 405 3.25 -33.76 -1.26
CA ALA A 405 3.02 -33.73 -2.70
C ALA A 405 1.88 -34.73 -2.99
N ALA A 406 0.85 -34.27 -3.71
CA ALA A 406 -0.19 -35.18 -4.17
C ALA A 406 0.51 -36.32 -4.96
N PRO A 407 0.14 -37.59 -4.77
CA PRO A 407 0.71 -38.65 -5.55
C PRO A 407 0.47 -38.35 -7.05
N GLU A 408 1.52 -38.47 -7.87
CA GLU A 408 1.37 -38.37 -9.32
C GLU A 408 0.29 -39.34 -9.76
N PRO A 409 -0.66 -38.92 -10.57
CA PRO A 409 -1.63 -39.86 -11.14
C PRO A 409 -0.86 -40.89 -11.97
N VAL A 410 -1.01 -42.18 -11.63
CA VAL A 410 -0.50 -43.35 -12.33
C VAL A 410 -1.13 -43.46 -13.71
#